data_21235b745509a4eae3aebffdb72d5072
#
_entry.id   21235b745509a4eae3aebffdb72d5072
#
_cell.length_a   1.000
_cell.length_b   1.000
_cell.length_c   1.000
_cell.angle_alpha   90.00
_cell.angle_beta   90.00
_cell.angle_gamma   90.00
#
_symmetry.space_group_name_H-M   'P 1'
#
loop_
_entity.id
_entity.type
_entity.pdbx_description
1 polymer ?
#
loop_
_entity_poly.entity_id
_entity_poly.type
_entity_poly.pdbx_seq_one_letter_code
_entity_poly.pdbx_strand_id
1 'polypeptide(L)'
;MEDNLSYDKFKVCFLKLENGNIGYQERLEILSRIGFVITGEPQMHNPKVMLGVTKVNEKWIFGEYERNDFAWHIHDKKPYSYSNSLSLKVARALVNIAIKNNLDCKLIDPCCGVGTVVIEAISMGIDVVGYELNKNIAENAQRNLEFFGYRNVITNGDMNQIEEKYDVAIIDLPYGLFTPTTIEEQTALIKSARRMSNRLVIVTFEDMDEYIINSGFNIIDKTYVLKGKFKRYINICE
;
A
#
# COMPACT_ATOMS: atom_id res chain seq x y z
N MET A 1 -17.88 -14.18 29.92
CA MET A 1 -19.01 -14.27 28.98
C MET A 1 -18.51 -15.05 27.81
N GLU A 2 -19.01 -16.26 27.59
CA GLU A 2 -18.75 -17.00 26.36
C GLU A 2 -19.53 -16.30 25.28
N ASP A 3 -18.85 -15.62 24.36
CA ASP A 3 -19.46 -15.06 23.17
C ASP A 3 -19.93 -16.24 22.33
N ASN A 4 -21.24 -16.48 22.32
CA ASN A 4 -21.88 -17.51 21.49
C ASN A 4 -21.71 -17.07 20.01
N LEU A 5 -20.66 -17.55 19.37
CA LEU A 5 -20.41 -17.34 17.95
C LEU A 5 -21.47 -18.11 17.14
N SER A 6 -22.39 -17.40 16.49
CA SER A 6 -23.44 -17.99 15.67
C SER A 6 -23.40 -17.41 14.27
N TYR A 7 -23.25 -18.28 13.27
CA TYR A 7 -23.19 -17.91 11.85
C TYR A 7 -24.05 -18.84 11.01
N ASP A 8 -24.84 -18.27 10.11
CA ASP A 8 -25.59 -19.04 9.13
C ASP A 8 -24.75 -19.28 7.87
N LYS A 9 -24.64 -20.53 7.42
CA LYS A 9 -23.90 -20.94 6.20
C LYS A 9 -22.47 -20.43 6.16
N PHE A 10 -21.71 -20.78 7.18
CA PHE A 10 -20.33 -20.34 7.35
C PHE A 10 -19.31 -21.38 6.84
N LYS A 11 -18.10 -20.90 6.58
CA LYS A 11 -16.91 -21.73 6.33
C LYS A 11 -15.72 -21.18 7.09
N VAL A 12 -15.04 -22.07 7.83
CA VAL A 12 -13.76 -21.71 8.47
C VAL A 12 -12.61 -22.08 7.52
N CYS A 13 -11.65 -21.19 7.34
CA CYS A 13 -10.45 -21.45 6.54
C CYS A 13 -9.19 -21.01 7.29
N PHE A 14 -8.10 -21.73 7.07
CA PHE A 14 -6.79 -21.39 7.60
C PHE A 14 -6.08 -20.46 6.62
N LEU A 15 -5.66 -19.28 7.10
CA LEU A 15 -4.91 -18.29 6.32
C LEU A 15 -3.42 -18.56 6.52
N LYS A 16 -2.77 -19.11 5.50
CA LYS A 16 -1.35 -19.41 5.52
C LYS A 16 -0.54 -18.13 5.30
N LEU A 17 0.32 -17.79 6.25
CA LEU A 17 1.29 -16.70 6.11
C LEU A 17 2.61 -17.24 5.53
N GLU A 18 3.36 -16.38 4.80
CA GLU A 18 4.62 -16.77 4.14
C GLU A 18 5.65 -17.38 5.12
N ASN A 19 5.72 -16.84 6.35
CA ASN A 19 6.65 -17.28 7.38
C ASN A 19 6.00 -18.18 8.44
N GLY A 20 4.78 -18.68 8.19
CA GLY A 20 4.06 -19.52 9.14
C GLY A 20 4.49 -20.98 9.08
N ASN A 21 4.98 -21.54 10.20
CA ASN A 21 5.46 -22.92 10.30
C ASN A 21 4.38 -23.90 10.81
N ILE A 22 3.08 -23.61 10.62
CA ILE A 22 2.00 -24.48 11.07
C ILE A 22 1.85 -25.67 10.13
N GLY A 23 2.01 -26.88 10.68
CA GLY A 23 1.89 -28.13 9.96
C GLY A 23 0.46 -28.38 9.44
N TYR A 24 0.33 -29.29 8.45
CA TYR A 24 -0.98 -29.59 7.86
C TYR A 24 -1.96 -30.18 8.88
N GLN A 25 -1.51 -31.11 9.72
CA GLN A 25 -2.35 -31.76 10.74
C GLN A 25 -2.84 -30.74 11.79
N GLU A 26 -1.94 -29.89 12.29
CA GLU A 26 -2.29 -28.84 13.24
C GLU A 26 -3.34 -27.88 12.69
N ARG A 27 -3.24 -27.54 11.39
CA ARG A 27 -4.26 -26.70 10.72
C ARG A 27 -5.62 -27.38 10.69
N LEU A 28 -5.68 -28.68 10.38
CA LEU A 28 -6.93 -29.45 10.36
C LEU A 28 -7.57 -29.53 11.76
N GLU A 29 -6.77 -29.77 12.78
CA GLU A 29 -7.24 -29.82 14.17
C GLU A 29 -7.85 -28.48 14.61
N ILE A 30 -7.17 -27.38 14.34
CA ILE A 30 -7.68 -26.03 14.66
C ILE A 30 -8.98 -25.74 13.92
N LEU A 31 -9.06 -26.03 12.61
CA LEU A 31 -10.27 -25.82 11.83
C LEU A 31 -11.44 -26.64 12.36
N SER A 32 -11.19 -27.90 12.72
CA SER A 32 -12.20 -28.79 13.30
C SER A 32 -12.68 -28.25 14.65
N ARG A 33 -11.77 -27.89 15.55
CA ARG A 33 -12.11 -27.38 16.88
C ARG A 33 -12.93 -26.08 16.80
N ILE A 34 -12.56 -25.15 15.93
CA ILE A 34 -13.32 -23.90 15.73
C ILE A 34 -14.69 -24.21 15.14
N GLY A 35 -14.77 -25.08 14.14
CA GLY A 35 -16.04 -25.46 13.53
C GLY A 35 -17.03 -26.09 14.49
N PHE A 36 -16.56 -26.82 15.53
CA PHE A 36 -17.42 -27.39 16.56
C PHE A 36 -17.95 -26.38 17.59
N VAL A 37 -17.23 -25.29 17.81
CA VAL A 37 -17.62 -24.24 18.78
C VAL A 37 -18.66 -23.26 18.17
N ILE A 38 -18.66 -23.13 16.86
CA ILE A 38 -19.56 -22.21 16.16
C ILE A 38 -20.95 -22.85 16.04
N THR A 39 -21.97 -22.14 16.50
CA THR A 39 -23.36 -22.53 16.30
C THR A 39 -23.82 -22.11 14.90
N GLY A 40 -24.43 -23.03 14.16
CA GLY A 40 -24.97 -22.77 12.82
C GLY A 40 -24.64 -23.88 11.83
N GLU A 41 -24.97 -23.66 10.56
CA GLU A 41 -24.80 -24.66 9.49
C GLU A 41 -23.50 -24.42 8.72
N PRO A 42 -22.52 -25.35 8.75
CA PRO A 42 -21.33 -25.25 7.92
C PRO A 42 -21.68 -25.39 6.43
N GLN A 43 -21.14 -24.49 5.60
CA GLN A 43 -21.33 -24.51 4.15
C GLN A 43 -19.97 -24.49 3.44
N MET A 44 -19.55 -25.62 2.90
CA MET A 44 -18.23 -25.74 2.25
C MET A 44 -18.19 -25.07 0.86
N HIS A 45 -19.33 -25.02 0.16
CA HIS A 45 -19.50 -24.38 -1.14
C HIS A 45 -20.44 -23.18 -1.00
N ASN A 46 -20.02 -22.00 -1.51
CA ASN A 46 -20.77 -20.76 -1.46
C ASN A 46 -21.25 -20.34 -0.04
N PRO A 47 -20.36 -20.30 0.96
CA PRO A 47 -20.71 -19.83 2.29
C PRO A 47 -21.18 -18.37 2.25
N LYS A 48 -22.12 -18.00 3.13
CA LYS A 48 -22.50 -16.60 3.33
C LYS A 48 -21.44 -15.82 4.10
N VAL A 49 -20.78 -16.50 5.05
CA VAL A 49 -19.72 -15.93 5.88
C VAL A 49 -18.49 -16.81 5.80
N MET A 50 -17.35 -16.21 5.52
CA MET A 50 -16.04 -16.86 5.64
C MET A 50 -15.39 -16.40 6.94
N LEU A 51 -14.88 -17.36 7.70
CA LEU A 51 -14.15 -17.14 8.94
C LEU A 51 -12.71 -17.57 8.74
N GLY A 52 -11.79 -16.67 9.01
CA GLY A 52 -10.36 -16.91 8.88
C GLY A 52 -9.71 -17.20 10.23
N VAL A 53 -8.78 -18.14 10.26
CA VAL A 53 -7.90 -18.36 11.40
C VAL A 53 -6.45 -18.40 10.94
N THR A 54 -5.57 -17.75 11.70
CA THR A 54 -4.13 -17.76 11.46
C THR A 54 -3.36 -17.59 12.77
N LYS A 55 -2.05 -17.78 12.74
CA LYS A 55 -1.17 -17.57 13.89
C LYS A 55 -0.10 -16.53 13.54
N VAL A 56 -0.03 -15.46 14.33
CA VAL A 56 0.93 -14.35 14.17
C VAL A 56 1.65 -14.16 15.50
N ASN A 57 2.98 -14.20 15.51
CA ASN A 57 3.80 -14.02 16.70
C ASN A 57 3.30 -14.88 17.89
N GLU A 58 3.09 -16.16 17.63
CA GLU A 58 2.57 -17.16 18.57
C GLU A 58 1.14 -16.95 19.07
N LYS A 59 0.44 -15.91 18.58
CA LYS A 59 -0.96 -15.64 18.92
C LYS A 59 -1.89 -16.09 17.80
N TRP A 60 -2.96 -16.78 18.18
CA TRP A 60 -4.04 -17.12 17.27
C TRP A 60 -4.92 -15.89 17.02
N ILE A 61 -5.22 -15.64 15.77
CA ILE A 61 -6.13 -14.59 15.30
C ILE A 61 -7.28 -15.29 14.60
N PHE A 62 -8.50 -14.94 14.95
CA PHE A 62 -9.73 -15.47 14.39
C PHE A 62 -10.71 -14.33 14.13
N GLY A 63 -11.47 -14.39 13.02
CA GLY A 63 -12.47 -13.39 12.70
C GLY A 63 -13.08 -13.62 11.32
N GLU A 64 -13.96 -12.71 10.93
CA GLU A 64 -14.51 -12.70 9.58
C GLU A 64 -13.40 -12.45 8.56
N TYR A 65 -13.47 -13.15 7.45
CA TYR A 65 -12.48 -13.12 6.38
C TYR A 65 -13.15 -12.83 5.05
N GLU A 66 -12.73 -11.74 4.44
CA GLU A 66 -13.06 -11.44 3.07
C GLU A 66 -11.90 -11.83 2.15
N ARG A 67 -12.19 -12.65 1.15
CA ARG A 67 -11.19 -13.05 0.17
C ARG A 67 -10.92 -11.91 -0.78
N ASN A 68 -9.65 -11.54 -0.92
CA ASN A 68 -9.25 -10.59 -1.95
C ASN A 68 -9.60 -11.16 -3.34
N ASP A 69 -10.35 -10.40 -4.12
CA ASP A 69 -10.74 -10.76 -5.49
C ASP A 69 -9.60 -10.58 -6.50
N PHE A 70 -8.50 -9.95 -6.07
CA PHE A 70 -7.35 -9.60 -6.91
C PHE A 70 -7.70 -8.73 -8.13
N ALA A 71 -8.84 -8.05 -8.13
CA ALA A 71 -9.28 -7.20 -9.24
C ALA A 71 -8.23 -6.14 -9.63
N TRP A 72 -7.44 -5.67 -8.66
CA TRP A 72 -6.35 -4.72 -8.88
C TRP A 72 -5.22 -5.24 -9.78
N HIS A 73 -5.10 -6.56 -10.01
CA HIS A 73 -4.13 -7.12 -10.98
C HIS A 73 -4.37 -6.65 -12.42
N ILE A 74 -5.55 -6.12 -12.73
CA ILE A 74 -5.81 -5.50 -14.04
C ILE A 74 -4.83 -4.35 -14.32
N HIS A 75 -4.33 -3.68 -13.28
CA HIS A 75 -3.41 -2.56 -13.41
C HIS A 75 -2.01 -2.96 -13.91
N ASP A 76 -1.67 -4.25 -13.93
CA ASP A 76 -0.47 -4.76 -14.62
C ASP A 76 -0.53 -4.51 -16.14
N LYS A 77 -1.74 -4.30 -16.68
CA LYS A 77 -1.97 -4.05 -18.12
C LYS A 77 -1.78 -2.59 -18.53
N LYS A 78 -1.37 -1.70 -17.60
CA LYS A 78 -1.13 -0.30 -17.96
C LYS A 78 -0.15 -0.19 -19.13
N PRO A 79 -0.46 0.64 -20.17
CA PRO A 79 0.32 0.69 -21.40
C PRO A 79 1.75 1.22 -21.22
N TYR A 80 1.96 2.07 -20.20
CA TYR A 80 3.28 2.65 -19.93
C TYR A 80 3.78 2.19 -18.55
N SER A 81 4.95 1.55 -18.56
CA SER A 81 5.61 1.09 -17.33
C SER A 81 7.10 1.33 -17.43
N TYR A 82 7.76 1.58 -16.28
CA TYR A 82 9.20 1.62 -16.17
C TYR A 82 9.71 0.50 -15.27
N SER A 83 10.88 -0.03 -15.61
CA SER A 83 11.53 -1.11 -14.84
C SER A 83 11.76 -0.74 -13.36
N ASN A 84 11.89 0.57 -13.09
CA ASN A 84 12.14 1.10 -11.75
C ASN A 84 10.88 1.46 -10.97
N SER A 85 9.71 1.45 -11.60
CA SER A 85 8.45 1.70 -10.90
C SER A 85 8.25 0.71 -9.76
N LEU A 86 7.54 1.13 -8.74
CA LEU A 86 7.03 0.24 -7.69
C LEU A 86 6.15 -0.86 -8.33
N SER A 87 6.22 -2.07 -7.77
CA SER A 87 5.26 -3.10 -8.14
C SER A 87 3.86 -2.71 -7.64
N LEU A 88 2.81 -3.20 -8.31
CA LEU A 88 1.43 -2.92 -7.90
C LEU A 88 1.17 -3.30 -6.43
N LYS A 89 1.66 -4.46 -5.99
CA LYS A 89 1.52 -4.93 -4.60
C LYS A 89 2.11 -3.92 -3.62
N VAL A 90 3.29 -3.40 -3.92
CA VAL A 90 3.95 -2.41 -3.07
C VAL A 90 3.19 -1.10 -3.10
N ALA A 91 2.83 -0.58 -4.28
CA ALA A 91 2.07 0.65 -4.42
C ALA A 91 0.75 0.60 -3.61
N ARG A 92 -0.01 -0.50 -3.76
CA ARG A 92 -1.26 -0.71 -3.01
C ARG A 92 -1.03 -0.80 -1.50
N ALA A 93 0.05 -1.47 -1.07
CA ALA A 93 0.41 -1.53 0.34
C ALA A 93 0.77 -0.14 0.89
N LEU A 94 1.52 0.67 0.13
CA LEU A 94 1.87 2.04 0.52
C LEU A 94 0.62 2.91 0.68
N VAL A 95 -0.36 2.81 -0.22
CA VAL A 95 -1.64 3.52 -0.09
C VAL A 95 -2.35 3.10 1.20
N ASN A 96 -2.50 1.80 1.48
CA ASN A 96 -3.11 1.32 2.73
C ASN A 96 -2.40 1.85 3.98
N ILE A 97 -1.05 1.83 3.99
CA ILE A 97 -0.23 2.34 5.09
C ILE A 97 -0.44 3.85 5.26
N ALA A 98 -0.49 4.58 4.15
CA ALA A 98 -0.61 6.02 4.14
C ALA A 98 -1.95 6.49 4.72
N ILE A 99 -3.06 5.93 4.24
CA ILE A 99 -4.41 6.36 4.65
C ILE A 99 -4.82 5.80 6.01
N LYS A 100 -4.12 4.77 6.53
CA LYS A 100 -4.58 3.97 7.68
C LYS A 100 -6.00 3.44 7.38
N ASN A 101 -7.01 3.84 8.08
CA ASN A 101 -8.41 3.46 7.81
C ASN A 101 -9.28 4.68 7.41
N ASN A 102 -8.65 5.81 7.06
CA ASN A 102 -9.36 7.02 6.67
C ASN A 102 -9.53 7.10 5.15
N LEU A 103 -10.68 6.69 4.64
CA LEU A 103 -11.00 6.74 3.22
C LEU A 103 -11.26 8.16 2.69
N ASP A 104 -11.56 9.12 3.57
CA ASP A 104 -11.76 10.55 3.21
C ASP A 104 -10.44 11.32 3.15
N CYS A 105 -9.31 10.61 3.28
CA CYS A 105 -7.98 11.18 3.27
C CYS A 105 -7.63 11.75 1.89
N LYS A 106 -7.09 12.98 1.86
CA LYS A 106 -6.51 13.60 0.65
C LYS A 106 -5.05 13.21 0.52
N LEU A 107 -4.76 12.42 -0.50
CA LEU A 107 -3.44 11.88 -0.76
C LEU A 107 -2.75 12.62 -1.91
N ILE A 108 -1.44 12.82 -1.79
CA ILE A 108 -0.61 13.29 -2.90
C ILE A 108 0.55 12.33 -3.17
N ASP A 109 0.80 12.06 -4.46
CA ASP A 109 2.06 11.48 -4.94
C ASP A 109 2.79 12.55 -5.78
N PRO A 110 3.70 13.33 -5.15
CA PRO A 110 4.31 14.47 -5.81
C PRO A 110 5.49 14.12 -6.74
N CYS A 111 5.83 12.83 -6.87
CA CYS A 111 6.82 12.29 -7.78
C CYS A 111 6.25 11.03 -8.46
N CYS A 112 5.05 11.14 -9.02
CA CYS A 112 4.21 9.98 -9.34
C CYS A 112 4.72 9.10 -10.49
N GLY A 113 5.72 9.53 -11.24
CA GLY A 113 6.23 8.79 -12.37
C GLY A 113 5.11 8.44 -13.36
N VAL A 114 4.96 7.17 -13.69
CA VAL A 114 3.88 6.67 -14.57
C VAL A 114 2.54 6.44 -13.85
N GLY A 115 2.38 6.95 -12.63
CA GLY A 115 1.12 6.98 -11.90
C GLY A 115 0.74 5.68 -11.19
N THR A 116 1.67 4.78 -10.88
CA THR A 116 1.34 3.47 -10.28
C THR A 116 0.63 3.62 -8.92
N VAL A 117 1.14 4.47 -8.03
CA VAL A 117 0.52 4.73 -6.72
C VAL A 117 -0.82 5.43 -6.88
N VAL A 118 -0.90 6.40 -7.80
CA VAL A 118 -2.14 7.15 -8.09
C VAL A 118 -3.25 6.22 -8.59
N ILE A 119 -2.93 5.29 -9.52
CA ILE A 119 -3.88 4.29 -10.03
C ILE A 119 -4.40 3.42 -8.89
N GLU A 120 -3.53 2.93 -8.02
CA GLU A 120 -3.94 2.12 -6.87
C GLU A 120 -4.83 2.90 -5.90
N ALA A 121 -4.49 4.16 -5.61
CA ALA A 121 -5.29 5.01 -4.73
C ALA A 121 -6.69 5.26 -5.31
N ILE A 122 -6.80 5.64 -6.60
CA ILE A 122 -8.10 5.83 -7.26
C ILE A 122 -8.94 4.55 -7.21
N SER A 123 -8.33 3.39 -7.49
CA SER A 123 -9.04 2.10 -7.48
C SER A 123 -9.59 1.71 -6.11
N MET A 124 -9.05 2.31 -5.05
CA MET A 124 -9.48 2.15 -3.65
C MET A 124 -10.48 3.23 -3.22
N GLY A 125 -10.87 4.13 -4.14
CA GLY A 125 -11.80 5.23 -3.84
C GLY A 125 -11.18 6.40 -3.08
N ILE A 126 -9.85 6.51 -3.04
CA ILE A 126 -9.14 7.57 -2.32
C ILE A 126 -9.04 8.82 -3.21
N ASP A 127 -9.27 10.00 -2.60
CA ASP A 127 -9.02 11.27 -3.26
C ASP A 127 -7.52 11.52 -3.36
N VAL A 128 -7.00 11.47 -4.59
CA VAL A 128 -5.56 11.53 -4.85
C VAL A 128 -5.25 12.46 -6.01
N VAL A 129 -4.09 13.12 -5.92
CA VAL A 129 -3.46 13.85 -7.03
C VAL A 129 -2.03 13.39 -7.20
N GLY A 130 -1.52 13.46 -8.44
CA GLY A 130 -0.13 13.15 -8.77
C GLY A 130 0.56 14.32 -9.44
N TYR A 131 1.83 14.52 -9.14
CA TYR A 131 2.70 15.47 -9.84
C TYR A 131 3.91 14.73 -10.41
N GLU A 132 4.31 15.12 -11.59
CA GLU A 132 5.51 14.59 -12.27
C GLU A 132 6.23 15.72 -13.00
N LEU A 133 7.51 15.87 -12.72
CA LEU A 133 8.34 16.95 -13.28
C LEU A 133 8.58 16.77 -14.78
N ASN A 134 8.83 15.53 -15.21
CA ASN A 134 9.08 15.24 -16.61
C ASN A 134 7.77 15.16 -17.40
N LYS A 135 7.60 16.06 -18.36
CA LYS A 135 6.39 16.17 -19.19
C LYS A 135 6.01 14.87 -19.88
N ASN A 136 6.96 14.17 -20.48
CA ASN A 136 6.68 12.93 -21.21
C ASN A 136 6.22 11.81 -20.27
N ILE A 137 6.77 11.77 -19.06
CA ILE A 137 6.39 10.79 -18.03
C ILE A 137 5.00 11.14 -17.48
N ALA A 138 4.70 12.42 -17.24
CA ALA A 138 3.39 12.90 -16.83
C ALA A 138 2.31 12.54 -17.88
N GLU A 139 2.58 12.75 -19.17
CA GLU A 139 1.68 12.35 -20.25
C GLU A 139 1.45 10.83 -20.27
N ASN A 140 2.48 10.02 -20.02
CA ASN A 140 2.34 8.57 -19.91
C ASN A 140 1.48 8.17 -18.69
N ALA A 141 1.62 8.86 -17.57
CA ALA A 141 0.78 8.65 -16.40
C ALA A 141 -0.70 8.97 -16.69
N GLN A 142 -0.96 10.10 -17.38
CA GLN A 142 -2.31 10.49 -17.80
C GLN A 142 -2.94 9.44 -18.73
N ARG A 143 -2.19 8.93 -19.71
CA ARG A 143 -2.64 7.85 -20.63
C ARG A 143 -2.90 6.54 -19.87
N ASN A 144 -2.11 6.23 -18.85
CA ASN A 144 -2.36 5.07 -17.99
C ASN A 144 -3.70 5.21 -17.23
N LEU A 145 -4.01 6.39 -16.69
CA LEU A 145 -5.30 6.66 -16.05
C LEU A 145 -6.46 6.53 -17.04
N GLU A 146 -6.32 7.15 -18.21
CA GLU A 146 -7.30 7.09 -19.30
C GLU A 146 -7.59 5.64 -19.74
N PHE A 147 -6.55 4.80 -19.84
CA PHE A 147 -6.69 3.39 -20.20
C PHE A 147 -7.59 2.60 -19.25
N PHE A 148 -7.61 2.96 -17.97
CA PHE A 148 -8.50 2.35 -16.96
C PHE A 148 -9.84 3.10 -16.80
N GLY A 149 -10.09 4.14 -17.58
CA GLY A 149 -11.30 4.97 -17.46
C GLY A 149 -11.32 5.88 -16.23
N TYR A 150 -10.15 6.15 -15.64
CA TYR A 150 -10.03 7.06 -14.49
C TYR A 150 -9.94 8.51 -14.94
N ARG A 151 -10.47 9.42 -14.12
CA ARG A 151 -10.28 10.86 -14.34
C ARG A 151 -8.79 11.21 -14.29
N ASN A 152 -8.38 12.18 -15.10
CA ASN A 152 -7.02 12.69 -15.03
C ASN A 152 -6.85 13.54 -13.76
N VAL A 153 -5.93 13.12 -12.90
CA VAL A 153 -5.52 13.82 -11.66
C VAL A 153 -4.01 14.05 -11.63
N ILE A 154 -3.34 13.89 -12.79
CA ILE A 154 -1.89 14.09 -12.93
C ILE A 154 -1.62 15.49 -13.46
N THR A 155 -0.74 16.20 -12.78
CA THR A 155 -0.21 17.50 -13.17
C THR A 155 1.26 17.38 -13.54
N ASN A 156 1.64 17.91 -14.71
CA ASN A 156 3.05 18.13 -15.00
C ASN A 156 3.53 19.38 -14.26
N GLY A 157 4.40 19.21 -13.27
CA GLY A 157 4.84 20.30 -12.41
C GLY A 157 5.90 19.91 -11.42
N ASP A 158 6.55 20.89 -10.86
CA ASP A 158 7.57 20.74 -9.80
C ASP A 158 6.89 20.70 -8.43
N MET A 159 7.12 19.62 -7.68
CA MET A 159 6.59 19.48 -6.33
C MET A 159 7.05 20.60 -5.37
N ASN A 160 8.17 21.25 -5.64
CA ASN A 160 8.65 22.36 -4.83
C ASN A 160 7.75 23.59 -4.91
N GLN A 161 6.89 23.69 -5.94
CA GLN A 161 5.98 24.79 -6.17
C GLN A 161 4.55 24.52 -5.65
N ILE A 162 4.29 23.33 -5.08
CA ILE A 162 2.97 22.99 -4.55
C ILE A 162 2.74 23.75 -3.23
N GLU A 163 1.66 24.51 -3.17
CA GLU A 163 1.24 25.28 -1.99
C GLU A 163 0.09 24.62 -1.24
N GLU A 164 -0.70 23.78 -1.93
CA GLU A 164 -1.83 23.07 -1.34
C GLU A 164 -1.38 22.09 -0.26
N LYS A 165 -2.32 21.83 0.66
CA LYS A 165 -2.12 20.91 1.78
C LYS A 165 -2.89 19.60 1.55
N TYR A 166 -2.25 18.52 1.97
CA TYR A 166 -2.77 17.17 1.89
C TYR A 166 -2.63 16.48 3.25
N ASP A 167 -3.44 15.48 3.49
CA ASP A 167 -3.37 14.72 4.73
C ASP A 167 -2.12 13.84 4.76
N VAL A 168 -1.76 13.25 3.61
CA VAL A 168 -0.59 12.38 3.48
C VAL A 168 0.06 12.49 2.09
N ALA A 169 1.39 12.42 2.08
CA ALA A 169 2.17 12.25 0.87
C ALA A 169 2.76 10.83 0.79
N ILE A 170 2.79 10.26 -0.42
CA ILE A 170 3.57 9.06 -0.74
C ILE A 170 4.63 9.47 -1.75
N ILE A 171 5.90 9.17 -1.48
CA ILE A 171 7.02 9.51 -2.37
C ILE A 171 7.90 8.27 -2.60
N ASP A 172 8.05 7.85 -3.86
CA ASP A 172 9.18 7.01 -4.28
C ASP A 172 10.32 7.98 -4.64
N LEU A 173 11.22 8.24 -3.69
CA LEU A 173 12.21 9.30 -3.80
C LEU A 173 13.13 9.05 -5.02
N PRO A 174 13.29 10.01 -5.94
CA PRO A 174 14.15 9.83 -7.09
C PRO A 174 15.60 9.47 -6.69
N TYR A 175 16.15 8.47 -7.34
CA TYR A 175 17.52 7.99 -7.09
C TYR A 175 18.33 7.89 -8.40
N GLY A 176 19.60 8.16 -8.29
CA GLY A 176 20.53 8.49 -9.36
C GLY A 176 20.82 7.47 -10.47
N LEU A 177 20.13 6.33 -10.59
CA LEU A 177 20.38 5.37 -11.67
C LEU A 177 19.91 5.86 -13.05
N PHE A 178 18.86 6.70 -13.11
CA PHE A 178 18.29 7.22 -14.37
C PHE A 178 18.02 8.72 -14.35
N THR A 179 17.94 9.30 -13.17
CA THR A 179 17.85 10.74 -12.95
C THR A 179 18.86 11.05 -11.87
N PRO A 180 20.08 11.53 -12.23
CA PRO A 180 21.07 11.91 -11.25
C PRO A 180 20.46 12.94 -10.30
N THR A 181 20.31 12.57 -9.04
CA THR A 181 19.81 13.44 -7.97
C THR A 181 20.88 13.52 -6.89
N THR A 182 21.18 14.72 -6.45
CA THR A 182 22.08 14.92 -5.32
C THR A 182 21.35 14.75 -4.00
N ILE A 183 22.09 14.58 -2.92
CA ILE A 183 21.52 14.46 -1.58
C ILE A 183 20.80 15.77 -1.17
N GLU A 184 21.30 16.91 -1.64
CA GLU A 184 20.70 18.22 -1.42
C GLU A 184 19.33 18.32 -2.11
N GLU A 185 19.22 17.86 -3.35
CA GLU A 185 17.95 17.79 -4.09
C GLU A 185 16.96 16.86 -3.41
N GLN A 186 17.39 15.66 -3.01
CA GLN A 186 16.53 14.72 -2.27
C GLN A 186 16.05 15.33 -0.96
N THR A 187 16.92 16.01 -0.22
CA THR A 187 16.57 16.70 1.03
C THR A 187 15.56 17.82 0.77
N ALA A 188 15.71 18.57 -0.33
CA ALA A 188 14.75 19.61 -0.72
C ALA A 188 13.36 19.02 -1.01
N LEU A 189 13.29 17.85 -1.67
CA LEU A 189 12.02 17.14 -1.90
C LEU A 189 11.37 16.71 -0.58
N ILE A 190 12.14 16.19 0.39
CA ILE A 190 11.62 15.81 1.72
C ILE A 190 11.08 17.04 2.47
N LYS A 191 11.79 18.17 2.43
CA LYS A 191 11.33 19.45 3.01
C LYS A 191 10.05 19.94 2.35
N SER A 192 9.94 19.79 1.03
CA SER A 192 8.71 20.15 0.30
C SER A 192 7.55 19.23 0.68
N ALA A 193 7.81 17.94 0.88
CA ALA A 193 6.81 17.00 1.43
C ALA A 193 6.31 17.46 2.81
N ARG A 194 7.22 17.90 3.70
CA ARG A 194 6.84 18.41 5.03
C ARG A 194 5.99 19.68 4.95
N ARG A 195 6.27 20.52 3.97
CA ARG A 195 5.46 21.73 3.73
C ARG A 195 4.05 21.37 3.31
N MET A 196 3.84 20.35 2.47
CA MET A 196 2.53 20.01 1.89
C MET A 196 1.74 18.97 2.70
N SER A 197 2.37 18.19 3.58
CA SER A 197 1.67 17.17 4.37
C SER A 197 2.27 16.98 5.76
N ASN A 198 1.41 16.56 6.72
CA ASN A 198 1.85 16.21 8.07
C ASN A 198 2.26 14.75 8.19
N ARG A 199 1.82 13.90 7.27
CA ARG A 199 2.16 12.48 7.20
C ARG A 199 2.85 12.17 5.88
N LEU A 200 3.92 11.38 5.95
CA LEU A 200 4.71 10.97 4.79
C LEU A 200 4.96 9.46 4.83
N VAL A 201 4.73 8.79 3.70
CA VAL A 201 5.26 7.44 3.44
C VAL A 201 6.29 7.57 2.33
N ILE A 202 7.55 7.38 2.67
CA ILE A 202 8.66 7.59 1.74
C ILE A 202 9.42 6.31 1.47
N VAL A 203 9.68 6.05 0.19
CA VAL A 203 10.51 4.94 -0.30
C VAL A 203 11.87 5.47 -0.70
N THR A 204 12.94 4.87 -0.19
CA THR A 204 14.31 5.29 -0.46
C THR A 204 15.21 4.10 -0.77
N PHE A 205 16.29 4.32 -1.50
CA PHE A 205 17.30 3.28 -1.80
C PHE A 205 18.37 3.20 -0.74
N GLU A 206 18.70 4.35 -0.14
CA GLU A 206 19.70 4.47 0.90
C GLU A 206 19.02 4.87 2.22
N ASP A 207 19.76 4.80 3.30
CA ASP A 207 19.29 5.27 4.59
C ASP A 207 19.23 6.81 4.58
N MET A 208 18.02 7.34 4.66
CA MET A 208 17.72 8.77 4.65
C MET A 208 17.19 9.27 6.00
N ASP A 209 17.29 8.49 7.07
CA ASP A 209 16.67 8.78 8.36
C ASP A 209 17.06 10.15 8.90
N GLU A 210 18.35 10.50 8.87
CA GLU A 210 18.85 11.78 9.35
C GLU A 210 18.25 12.96 8.54
N TYR A 211 18.16 12.82 7.23
CA TYR A 211 17.60 13.86 6.35
C TYR A 211 16.09 14.01 6.53
N ILE A 212 15.37 12.91 6.77
CA ILE A 212 13.93 12.91 7.07
C ILE A 212 13.69 13.64 8.39
N ILE A 213 14.45 13.31 9.45
CA ILE A 213 14.32 13.93 10.76
C ILE A 213 14.67 15.43 10.70
N ASN A 214 15.78 15.77 10.04
CA ASN A 214 16.22 17.17 9.87
C ASN A 214 15.27 18.00 8.99
N SER A 215 14.40 17.34 8.22
CA SER A 215 13.33 18.00 7.45
C SER A 215 12.05 18.21 8.25
N GLY A 216 12.00 17.84 9.53
CA GLY A 216 10.91 18.07 10.46
C GLY A 216 9.87 16.96 10.54
N PHE A 217 10.21 15.75 10.10
CA PHE A 217 9.40 14.55 10.30
C PHE A 217 9.94 13.70 11.46
N ASN A 218 9.03 13.01 12.15
CA ASN A 218 9.36 11.93 13.06
C ASN A 218 9.11 10.58 12.39
N ILE A 219 10.10 9.71 12.32
CA ILE A 219 9.92 8.35 11.81
C ILE A 219 9.21 7.53 12.87
N ILE A 220 7.99 7.08 12.58
CA ILE A 220 7.16 6.30 13.51
C ILE A 220 7.23 4.78 13.25
N ASP A 221 7.59 4.40 12.03
CA ASP A 221 7.81 3.00 11.66
C ASP A 221 8.73 2.91 10.44
N LYS A 222 9.44 1.80 10.30
CA LYS A 222 10.38 1.54 9.21
C LYS A 222 10.33 0.08 8.78
N THR A 223 10.23 -0.14 7.49
CA THR A 223 10.31 -1.47 6.88
C THR A 223 11.09 -1.43 5.57
N TYR A 224 11.12 -2.53 4.84
CA TYR A 224 11.74 -2.55 3.52
C TYR A 224 11.07 -3.59 2.61
N VAL A 225 11.26 -3.42 1.30
CA VAL A 225 10.92 -4.40 0.29
C VAL A 225 12.13 -4.74 -0.56
N LEU A 226 12.18 -5.97 -1.06
CA LEU A 226 13.22 -6.43 -1.98
C LEU A 226 12.69 -6.45 -3.41
N LYS A 227 13.46 -5.92 -4.35
CA LYS A 227 13.24 -6.06 -5.79
C LYS A 227 14.49 -6.66 -6.42
N GLY A 228 14.49 -7.99 -6.56
CA GLY A 228 15.70 -8.71 -6.92
C GLY A 228 16.78 -8.55 -5.83
N LYS A 229 17.93 -8.01 -6.20
CA LYS A 229 19.05 -7.72 -5.27
C LYS A 229 18.95 -6.35 -4.59
N PHE A 230 18.01 -5.51 -5.01
CA PHE A 230 17.86 -4.15 -4.51
C PHE A 230 16.93 -4.11 -3.30
N LYS A 231 17.36 -3.41 -2.27
CA LYS A 231 16.56 -3.12 -1.08
C LYS A 231 16.02 -1.70 -1.19
N ARG A 232 14.72 -1.54 -0.94
CA ARG A 232 14.07 -0.24 -0.82
C ARG A 232 13.54 -0.09 0.59
N TYR A 233 14.00 0.92 1.28
CA TYR A 233 13.51 1.27 2.62
C TYR A 233 12.16 2.00 2.48
N ILE A 234 11.28 1.78 3.42
CA ILE A 234 9.99 2.45 3.52
C ILE A 234 9.92 3.03 4.92
N ASN A 235 9.92 4.35 5.00
CA ASN A 235 9.78 5.07 6.26
C ASN A 235 8.38 5.67 6.33
N ILE A 236 7.72 5.50 7.48
CA ILE A 236 6.42 6.05 7.80
C ILE A 236 6.66 7.15 8.82
N CYS A 237 6.24 8.36 8.47
CA CYS A 237 6.64 9.58 9.16
C CYS A 237 5.43 10.47 9.49
N GLU A 238 5.55 11.20 10.62
CA GLU A 238 4.58 12.22 11.07
C GLU A 238 5.27 13.49 11.56
#